data_4ac7b9afa11e6dffc3473a5041151675
#
_entry.id   4ac7b9afa11e6dffc3473a5041151675
#
_cell.length_a   1.000
_cell.length_b   1.000
_cell.length_c   1.000
_cell.angle_alpha   90.00
_cell.angle_beta   90.00
_cell.angle_gamma   90.00
#
_symmetry.space_group_name_H-M   'P 1'
#
loop_
_entity.id
_entity.type
_entity.pdbx_description
1 polymer ?
#
loop_
_entity_poly.entity_id
_entity_poly.type
_entity_poly.pdbx_seq_one_letter_code
_entity_poly.pdbx_strand_id
1 'polypeptide(L)'
;MRPDFIFHLAAQSLVRRSYQNPLDTISTNALGSASILEAVRDYKKPVVVVMITSDKAYDNVEWPWGYRETDRLGGKDPYSASKGMAEIAIRSYIESYFKNTGRNVRIGITRAGNVIGGGDWAQNRIVPDCIRSWSQD
;
A
#
# COMPACT_ATOMS: atom_id res chain seq x y z
N MET A 1 -15.23 17.71 4.95
CA MET A 1 -13.87 18.30 4.97
C MET A 1 -13.30 18.34 3.56
N ARG A 2 -12.39 19.29 3.30
CA ARG A 2 -11.72 19.41 1.99
C ARG A 2 -10.20 19.46 2.26
N PRO A 3 -9.52 18.29 2.36
CA PRO A 3 -8.11 18.22 2.72
C PRO A 3 -7.21 18.78 1.61
N ASP A 4 -6.08 19.33 1.99
CA ASP A 4 -4.99 19.71 1.10
C ASP A 4 -3.99 18.56 0.91
N PHE A 5 -3.94 17.62 1.89
CA PHE A 5 -3.10 16.44 1.88
C PHE A 5 -3.93 15.20 2.25
N ILE A 6 -3.70 14.10 1.53
CA ILE A 6 -4.27 12.79 1.82
C ILE A 6 -3.13 11.79 1.94
N PHE A 7 -3.01 11.15 3.10
CA PHE A 7 -2.10 10.03 3.32
C PHE A 7 -2.92 8.74 3.42
N HIS A 8 -2.87 7.92 2.39
CA HIS A 8 -3.59 6.66 2.35
C HIS A 8 -2.73 5.53 2.93
N LEU A 9 -2.91 5.29 4.24
CA LEU A 9 -2.24 4.22 4.97
C LEU A 9 -3.15 3.01 5.22
N ALA A 10 -4.45 3.14 4.93
CA ALA A 10 -5.43 2.09 5.19
C ALA A 10 -5.14 0.85 4.34
N ALA A 11 -4.90 -0.27 5.02
CA ALA A 11 -4.64 -1.56 4.37
C ALA A 11 -4.89 -2.72 5.33
N GLN A 12 -5.21 -3.89 4.78
CA GLN A 12 -5.03 -5.16 5.48
C GLN A 12 -3.54 -5.54 5.34
N SER A 13 -2.77 -5.50 6.44
CA SER A 13 -1.30 -5.57 6.43
C SER A 13 -0.72 -6.90 6.91
N LEU A 14 -1.56 -7.87 7.29
CA LEU A 14 -1.13 -9.15 7.86
C LEU A 14 -1.11 -10.26 6.81
N VAL A 15 0.09 -10.75 6.49
CA VAL A 15 0.28 -11.81 5.48
C VAL A 15 -0.51 -13.07 5.82
N ARG A 16 -0.47 -13.54 7.08
CA ARG A 16 -1.22 -14.74 7.48
C ARG A 16 -2.73 -14.57 7.31
N ARG A 17 -3.27 -13.38 7.60
CA ARG A 17 -4.70 -13.09 7.38
C ARG A 17 -5.06 -13.12 5.90
N SER A 18 -4.15 -12.73 5.01
CA SER A 18 -4.40 -12.76 3.57
C SER A 18 -4.62 -14.18 3.03
N TYR A 19 -3.97 -15.19 3.61
CA TYR A 19 -4.23 -16.59 3.26
C TYR A 19 -5.61 -17.07 3.73
N GLN A 20 -6.07 -16.58 4.89
CA GLN A 20 -7.39 -16.92 5.42
C GLN A 20 -8.53 -16.20 4.69
N ASN A 21 -8.31 -14.94 4.33
CA ASN A 21 -9.29 -14.05 3.71
C ASN A 21 -8.71 -13.31 2.50
N PRO A 22 -8.41 -14.01 1.38
CA PRO A 22 -7.73 -13.40 0.24
C PRO A 22 -8.57 -12.33 -0.46
N LEU A 23 -9.88 -12.54 -0.62
CA LEU A 23 -10.76 -11.57 -1.27
C LEU A 23 -10.91 -10.29 -0.43
N ASP A 24 -11.02 -10.39 0.89
CA ASP A 24 -11.04 -9.23 1.80
C ASP A 24 -9.74 -8.43 1.68
N THR A 25 -8.60 -9.12 1.62
CA THR A 25 -7.28 -8.50 1.46
C THR A 25 -7.16 -7.76 0.12
N ILE A 26 -7.58 -8.37 -0.98
CA ILE A 26 -7.56 -7.76 -2.31
C ILE A 26 -8.51 -6.57 -2.36
N SER A 27 -9.73 -6.74 -1.86
CA SER A 27 -10.73 -5.65 -1.82
C SER A 27 -10.22 -4.46 -1.01
N THR A 28 -9.70 -4.70 0.18
CA THR A 28 -9.19 -3.64 1.05
C THR A 28 -7.99 -2.92 0.42
N ASN A 29 -7.02 -3.67 -0.08
CA ASN A 29 -5.75 -3.08 -0.52
C ASN A 29 -5.83 -2.51 -1.95
N ALA A 30 -6.33 -3.28 -2.89
CA ALA A 30 -6.37 -2.86 -4.30
C ALA A 30 -7.58 -1.98 -4.60
N LEU A 31 -8.79 -2.47 -4.32
CA LEU A 31 -10.00 -1.72 -4.59
C LEU A 31 -10.14 -0.51 -3.67
N GLY A 32 -9.75 -0.61 -2.39
CA GLY A 32 -9.71 0.51 -1.46
C GLY A 32 -8.80 1.63 -1.95
N SER A 33 -7.62 1.32 -2.48
CA SER A 33 -6.73 2.31 -3.08
C SER A 33 -7.33 2.98 -4.31
N ALA A 34 -7.98 2.21 -5.18
CA ALA A 34 -8.69 2.75 -6.34
C ALA A 34 -9.85 3.66 -5.92
N SER A 35 -10.60 3.29 -4.86
CA SER A 35 -11.73 4.07 -4.34
C SER A 35 -11.30 5.45 -3.83
N ILE A 36 -10.14 5.56 -3.18
CA ILE A 36 -9.58 6.87 -2.78
C ILE A 36 -9.30 7.74 -4.00
N LEU A 37 -8.69 7.16 -5.04
CA LEU A 37 -8.37 7.91 -6.26
C LEU A 37 -9.63 8.28 -7.06
N GLU A 38 -10.66 7.45 -7.04
CA GLU A 38 -11.96 7.78 -7.63
C GLU A 38 -12.61 8.98 -6.92
N ALA A 39 -12.56 9.02 -5.59
CA ALA A 39 -13.04 10.19 -4.83
C ALA A 39 -12.21 11.46 -5.13
N VAL A 40 -10.90 11.32 -5.35
CA VAL A 40 -10.00 12.42 -5.73
C VAL A 40 -10.27 12.87 -7.17
N ARG A 41 -10.76 12.02 -8.05
CA ARG A 41 -11.08 12.34 -9.43
C ARG A 41 -12.10 13.47 -9.55
N ASP A 42 -13.04 13.53 -8.63
CA ASP A 42 -14.06 14.60 -8.60
C ASP A 42 -13.67 15.82 -7.77
N TYR A 43 -12.49 15.77 -7.14
CA TYR A 43 -12.00 16.83 -6.27
C TYR A 43 -11.59 18.06 -7.07
N LYS A 44 -12.10 19.24 -6.70
CA LYS A 44 -11.95 20.49 -7.49
C LYS A 44 -10.82 21.39 -7.00
N LYS A 45 -10.23 21.11 -5.83
CA LYS A 45 -9.13 21.91 -5.26
C LYS A 45 -7.79 21.26 -5.46
N PRO A 46 -6.70 22.01 -5.34
CA PRO A 46 -5.38 21.43 -5.24
C PRO A 46 -5.31 20.40 -4.10
N VAL A 47 -4.70 19.27 -4.34
CA VAL A 47 -4.50 18.22 -3.32
C VAL A 47 -3.24 17.40 -3.63
N VAL A 48 -2.52 17.06 -2.57
CA VAL A 48 -1.41 16.12 -2.62
C VAL A 48 -1.86 14.80 -2.00
N VAL A 49 -1.66 13.70 -2.72
CA VAL A 49 -2.04 12.37 -2.27
C VAL A 49 -0.79 11.50 -2.16
N VAL A 50 -0.55 10.91 -1.01
CA VAL A 50 0.53 9.95 -0.79
C VAL A 50 -0.09 8.58 -0.56
N MET A 51 0.14 7.68 -1.52
CA MET A 51 -0.34 6.31 -1.50
C MET A 51 0.76 5.40 -0.95
N ILE A 52 0.55 4.89 0.27
CA ILE A 52 1.53 4.05 0.94
C ILE A 52 1.31 2.59 0.51
N THR A 53 2.30 2.04 -0.17
CA THR A 53 2.32 0.64 -0.59
C THR A 53 3.40 -0.14 0.20
N SER A 54 4.07 -1.08 -0.40
CA SER A 54 5.03 -1.95 0.27
C SER A 54 6.08 -2.44 -0.72
N ASP A 55 7.27 -2.77 -0.23
CA ASP A 55 8.28 -3.56 -0.95
C ASP A 55 7.73 -4.90 -1.45
N LYS A 56 6.71 -5.45 -0.77
CA LYS A 56 6.02 -6.67 -1.18
C LYS A 56 5.27 -6.55 -2.52
N ALA A 57 5.13 -5.34 -3.06
CA ALA A 57 4.58 -5.13 -4.39
C ALA A 57 5.51 -5.60 -5.52
N TYR A 58 6.80 -5.76 -5.26
CA TYR A 58 7.74 -6.29 -6.25
C TYR A 58 7.57 -7.79 -6.48
N ASP A 59 7.82 -8.24 -7.71
CA ASP A 59 8.04 -9.65 -8.02
C ASP A 59 9.41 -10.07 -7.48
N ASN A 60 9.42 -10.65 -6.28
CA ASN A 60 10.65 -11.00 -5.61
C ASN A 60 11.34 -12.20 -6.26
N VAL A 61 12.41 -11.94 -6.97
CA VAL A 61 13.26 -12.93 -7.65
C VAL A 61 14.55 -13.24 -6.88
N GLU A 62 14.69 -12.69 -5.67
CA GLU A 62 15.80 -12.99 -4.72
C GLU A 62 17.20 -12.73 -5.28
N TRP A 63 17.35 -11.73 -6.15
CA TRP A 63 18.68 -11.34 -6.63
C TRP A 63 19.47 -10.55 -5.56
N PRO A 64 20.80 -10.40 -5.71
CA PRO A 64 21.65 -9.85 -4.65
C PRO A 64 21.63 -8.32 -4.52
N TRP A 65 20.92 -7.60 -5.36
CA TRP A 65 20.80 -6.13 -5.33
C TRP A 65 19.38 -5.65 -5.02
N GLY A 66 19.28 -4.38 -4.59
CA GLY A 66 18.01 -3.77 -4.25
C GLY A 66 17.11 -3.56 -5.48
N TYR A 67 15.79 -3.61 -5.25
CA TYR A 67 14.78 -3.31 -6.26
C TYR A 67 14.70 -1.81 -6.56
N ARG A 68 14.36 -1.48 -7.79
CA ARG A 68 14.11 -0.13 -8.28
C ARG A 68 12.62 0.07 -8.52
N GLU A 69 12.19 1.34 -8.61
CA GLU A 69 10.78 1.68 -8.84
C GLU A 69 10.23 1.17 -10.19
N THR A 70 11.12 0.91 -11.15
CA THR A 70 10.80 0.39 -12.48
C THR A 70 10.79 -1.13 -12.56
N ASP A 71 11.24 -1.83 -11.50
CA ASP A 71 11.27 -3.27 -11.49
C ASP A 71 9.85 -3.86 -11.46
N ARG A 72 9.75 -5.10 -11.91
CA ARG A 72 8.47 -5.78 -12.11
C ARG A 72 7.68 -5.86 -10.81
N LEU A 73 6.39 -5.57 -10.91
CA LEU A 73 5.42 -5.81 -9.87
C LEU A 73 4.92 -7.26 -9.93
N GLY A 74 4.64 -7.82 -8.77
CA GLY A 74 4.12 -9.18 -8.67
C GLY A 74 3.72 -9.52 -7.23
N GLY A 75 3.68 -10.81 -6.92
CA GLY A 75 3.39 -11.29 -5.57
C GLY A 75 3.07 -12.77 -5.58
N LYS A 76 3.78 -13.53 -4.75
CA LYS A 76 3.60 -14.99 -4.65
C LYS A 76 2.54 -15.39 -3.60
N ASP A 77 2.05 -14.44 -2.83
CA ASP A 77 1.00 -14.64 -1.82
C ASP A 77 -0.11 -13.59 -1.99
N PRO A 78 -1.30 -13.80 -1.40
CA PRO A 78 -2.44 -12.89 -1.60
C PRO A 78 -2.19 -11.46 -1.11
N TYR A 79 -1.39 -11.27 -0.04
CA TYR A 79 -1.03 -9.95 0.44
C TYR A 79 -0.13 -9.23 -0.57
N SER A 80 0.96 -9.87 -0.98
CA SER A 80 1.91 -9.32 -1.95
C SER A 80 1.23 -9.01 -3.27
N ALA A 81 0.40 -9.93 -3.77
CA ALA A 81 -0.42 -9.73 -4.97
C ALA A 81 -1.35 -8.52 -4.82
N SER A 82 -2.02 -8.35 -3.66
CA SER A 82 -2.90 -7.21 -3.42
C SER A 82 -2.17 -5.86 -3.43
N LYS A 83 -0.92 -5.83 -2.98
CA LYS A 83 -0.07 -4.62 -3.03
C LYS A 83 0.40 -4.32 -4.46
N GLY A 84 0.76 -5.34 -5.24
CA GLY A 84 1.06 -5.19 -6.67
C GLY A 84 -0.16 -4.69 -7.46
N MET A 85 -1.34 -5.27 -7.21
CA MET A 85 -2.61 -4.84 -7.81
C MET A 85 -2.93 -3.38 -7.45
N ALA A 86 -2.74 -2.98 -6.19
CA ALA A 86 -2.93 -1.60 -5.76
C ALA A 86 -2.08 -0.63 -6.58
N GLU A 87 -0.79 -0.91 -6.75
CA GLU A 87 0.10 -0.06 -7.53
C GLU A 87 -0.26 0.02 -9.00
N ILE A 88 -0.66 -1.09 -9.60
CA ILE A 88 -1.13 -1.10 -10.99
C ILE A 88 -2.38 -0.22 -11.14
N ALA A 89 -3.34 -0.35 -10.20
CA ALA A 89 -4.52 0.49 -10.19
C ALA A 89 -4.17 1.98 -10.01
N ILE A 90 -3.30 2.31 -9.04
CA ILE A 90 -2.88 3.69 -8.79
C ILE A 90 -2.21 4.29 -10.03
N ARG A 91 -1.29 3.56 -10.67
CA ARG A 91 -0.62 4.03 -11.90
C ARG A 91 -1.61 4.24 -13.04
N SER A 92 -2.57 3.34 -13.20
CA SER A 92 -3.63 3.49 -14.20
C SER A 92 -4.43 4.77 -13.98
N TYR A 93 -4.81 5.06 -12.73
CA TYR A 93 -5.52 6.32 -12.42
C TYR A 93 -4.66 7.57 -12.68
N ILE A 94 -3.37 7.54 -12.31
CA ILE A 94 -2.45 8.66 -12.56
C ILE A 94 -2.37 8.96 -14.06
N GLU A 95 -2.10 7.95 -14.87
CA GLU A 95 -1.92 8.12 -16.33
C GLU A 95 -3.22 8.53 -17.02
N SER A 96 -4.37 7.94 -16.60
CA SER A 96 -5.65 8.15 -17.29
C SER A 96 -6.38 9.43 -16.87
N TYR A 97 -6.26 9.86 -15.60
CA TYR A 97 -7.13 10.89 -15.05
C TYR A 97 -6.42 12.10 -14.43
N PHE A 98 -5.12 11.99 -14.13
CA PHE A 98 -4.42 13.06 -13.42
C PHE A 98 -3.25 13.65 -14.21
N LYS A 99 -2.56 12.85 -15.02
CA LYS A 99 -1.43 13.31 -15.83
C LYS A 99 -1.92 14.20 -16.98
N ASN A 100 -1.29 15.35 -17.14
CA ASN A 100 -1.54 16.29 -18.25
C ASN A 100 -3.00 16.81 -18.35
N THR A 101 -3.75 16.79 -17.27
CA THR A 101 -5.18 17.19 -17.28
C THR A 101 -5.42 18.65 -16.88
N GLY A 102 -4.38 19.43 -16.60
CA GLY A 102 -4.50 20.77 -16.01
C GLY A 102 -5.02 20.78 -14.57
N ARG A 103 -5.29 19.63 -13.97
CA ARG A 103 -5.71 19.51 -12.57
C ARG A 103 -4.51 19.68 -11.64
N ASN A 104 -4.73 20.37 -10.54
CA ASN A 104 -3.69 20.56 -9.52
C ASN A 104 -3.74 19.41 -8.48
N VAL A 105 -3.72 18.16 -8.96
CA VAL A 105 -3.63 16.94 -8.15
C VAL A 105 -2.22 16.35 -8.31
N ARG A 106 -1.54 16.14 -7.19
CA ARG A 106 -0.21 15.53 -7.16
C ARG A 106 -0.29 14.21 -6.40
N ILE A 107 0.11 13.11 -7.04
CA ILE A 107 0.04 11.76 -6.45
C ILE A 107 1.44 11.17 -6.41
N GLY A 108 1.87 10.77 -5.22
CA GLY A 108 3.10 10.01 -4.98
C GLY A 108 2.79 8.60 -4.49
N ILE A 109 3.55 7.61 -4.95
CA ILE A 109 3.53 6.24 -4.45
C ILE A 109 4.80 6.03 -3.63
N THR A 110 4.65 5.48 -2.43
CA THR A 110 5.79 5.14 -1.57
C THR A 110 5.78 3.65 -1.28
N ARG A 111 6.92 2.99 -1.41
CA ARG A 111 7.14 1.59 -1.04
C ARG A 111 8.01 1.54 0.19
N ALA A 112 7.46 1.02 1.28
CA ALA A 112 8.20 0.82 2.50
C ALA A 112 8.45 -0.67 2.73
N GLY A 113 9.62 -1.00 3.29
CA GLY A 113 9.88 -2.30 3.88
C GLY A 113 9.17 -2.44 5.23
N ASN A 114 9.79 -3.15 6.17
CA ASN A 114 9.23 -3.27 7.51
C ASN A 114 9.31 -1.93 8.25
N VAL A 115 8.15 -1.47 8.71
CA VAL A 115 8.02 -0.23 9.48
C VAL A 115 7.89 -0.59 10.96
N ILE A 116 8.66 0.07 11.81
CA ILE A 116 8.64 -0.10 13.26
C ILE A 116 8.12 1.19 13.89
N GLY A 117 7.18 1.04 14.83
CA GLY A 117 6.61 2.18 15.56
C GLY A 117 5.89 1.72 16.82
N GLY A 118 5.58 2.67 17.70
CA GLY A 118 4.81 2.39 18.90
C GLY A 118 3.34 2.07 18.59
N GLY A 119 2.69 1.28 19.46
CA GLY A 119 1.27 0.99 19.41
C GLY A 119 0.86 -0.15 18.46
N ASP A 120 1.79 -0.81 17.76
CA ASP A 120 1.49 -2.01 16.98
C ASP A 120 1.55 -3.24 17.88
N TRP A 121 0.39 -3.76 18.25
CA TRP A 121 0.23 -4.99 19.04
C TRP A 121 -0.43 -6.13 18.25
N ALA A 122 -0.44 -6.03 16.92
CA ALA A 122 -1.02 -7.06 16.07
C ALA A 122 -0.29 -8.40 16.24
N GLN A 123 -1.02 -9.49 16.08
CA GLN A 123 -0.46 -10.84 16.10
C GLN A 123 0.46 -11.08 14.90
N ASN A 124 1.44 -11.95 15.08
CA ASN A 124 2.43 -12.32 14.04
C ASN A 124 3.28 -11.13 13.56
N ARG A 125 3.59 -10.22 14.48
CA ARG A 125 4.56 -9.14 14.32
C ARG A 125 5.78 -9.45 15.17
N ILE A 126 6.96 -9.47 14.55
CA ILE A 126 8.17 -9.93 15.24
C ILE A 126 8.47 -9.15 16.53
N VAL A 127 8.39 -7.83 16.51
CA VAL A 127 8.70 -7.00 17.69
C VAL A 127 7.68 -7.22 18.82
N PRO A 128 6.36 -7.07 18.62
CA PRO A 128 5.37 -7.36 19.66
C PRO A 128 5.41 -8.80 20.16
N ASP A 129 5.65 -9.76 19.29
CA ASP A 129 5.69 -11.17 19.68
C ASP A 129 6.92 -11.48 20.54
N CYS A 130 8.09 -10.91 20.23
CA CYS A 130 9.28 -10.99 21.09
C CYS A 130 9.02 -10.35 22.46
N ILE A 131 8.45 -9.14 22.49
CA ILE A 131 8.15 -8.46 23.77
C ILE A 131 7.17 -9.27 24.62
N ARG A 132 6.12 -9.83 24.01
CA ARG A 132 5.16 -10.70 24.71
C ARG A 132 5.84 -11.94 25.29
N SER A 133 6.72 -12.60 24.52
CA SER A 133 7.44 -13.76 24.98
C SER A 133 8.36 -13.43 26.16
N TRP A 134 9.17 -12.38 26.04
CA TRP A 134 10.12 -11.98 27.09
C TRP A 134 9.43 -11.44 28.37
N SER A 135 8.21 -10.94 28.26
CA SER A 135 7.46 -10.45 29.43
C SER A 135 6.77 -11.56 30.23
N GLN A 136 6.84 -12.82 29.75
CA GLN A 136 6.26 -14.01 30.42
C GLN A 136 7.30 -14.85 31.18
N ASP A 137 8.57 -14.53 30.98
CA ASP A 137 9.72 -15.11 31.70
C ASP A 137 10.07 -14.24 32.93
#